data_4b26eee1cd0df32a51dfb5bd955f22ae
#
_entry.id   4b26eee1cd0df32a51dfb5bd955f22ae
#
_cell.length_a   1.000
_cell.length_b   1.000
_cell.length_c   1.000
_cell.angle_alpha   90.00
_cell.angle_beta   90.00
_cell.angle_gamma   90.00
#
_symmetry.space_group_name_H-M   'P 1'
#
loop_
_entity.id
_entity.type
_entity.pdbx_description
1 polymer ?
#
loop_
_entity_poly.entity_id
_entity_poly.type
_entity_poly.pdbx_seq_one_letter_code
_entity_poly.pdbx_strand_id
1 'polypeptide(L)'
;MLTIYNDQHPLHHGKLEMFRGEMVPCFEIPARADYVLAELNRRQLGPVQGPAALGDALLTKVHSPRYLDFLQGAWAEWVALDPANAQRDAFPSYWPIRTFRSDVLPQSFAARMGLFSYDAGSPLTAGTWAAARAGAA
;
A
#
# COMPACT_ATOMS: atom_id res chain seq x y z
N MET A 1 -0.69 13.86 -24.68
CA MET A 1 -0.11 12.83 -23.77
C MET A 1 -1.25 11.97 -23.26
N LEU A 2 -1.14 10.64 -23.27
CA LEU A 2 -2.11 9.77 -22.58
C LEU A 2 -1.75 9.74 -21.09
N THR A 3 -2.76 9.92 -20.24
CA THR A 3 -2.63 9.79 -18.79
C THR A 3 -3.50 8.64 -18.30
N ILE A 4 -2.93 7.71 -17.53
CA ILE A 4 -3.69 6.69 -16.82
C ILE A 4 -3.87 7.18 -15.39
N TYR A 5 -5.13 7.25 -14.94
CA TYR A 5 -5.47 7.71 -13.60
C TYR A 5 -6.23 6.62 -12.85
N ASN A 6 -5.68 6.24 -11.70
CA ASN A 6 -6.30 5.27 -10.82
C ASN A 6 -7.26 5.99 -9.86
N ASP A 7 -8.55 5.88 -10.08
CA ASP A 7 -9.61 6.43 -9.23
C ASP A 7 -9.79 5.69 -7.89
N GLN A 8 -9.13 4.53 -7.74
CA GLN A 8 -9.12 3.75 -6.50
C GLN A 8 -7.98 4.15 -5.54
N HIS A 9 -7.09 5.07 -5.96
CA HIS A 9 -5.97 5.50 -5.10
C HIS A 9 -6.42 6.00 -3.70
N PRO A 10 -7.59 6.67 -3.52
CA PRO A 10 -8.02 7.14 -2.20
C PRO A 10 -8.32 6.02 -1.20
N LEU A 11 -8.47 4.77 -1.66
CA LEU A 11 -8.64 3.62 -0.77
C LEU A 11 -7.41 3.38 0.12
N HIS A 12 -6.21 3.73 -0.35
CA HIS A 12 -5.01 3.74 0.47
C HIS A 12 -4.79 5.15 1.02
N HIS A 13 -5.36 5.40 2.19
CA HIS A 13 -5.23 6.68 2.88
C HIS A 13 -4.73 6.43 4.30
N GLY A 14 -3.42 6.49 4.49
CA GLY A 14 -2.80 6.45 5.81
C GLY A 14 -3.19 7.67 6.64
N LYS A 15 -3.48 7.46 7.91
CA LYS A 15 -3.83 8.55 8.85
C LYS A 15 -2.59 9.21 9.42
N LEU A 16 -1.63 8.38 9.80
CA LEU A 16 -0.38 8.80 10.43
C LEU A 16 0.80 8.13 9.74
N GLU A 17 1.97 8.73 9.87
CA GLU A 17 3.25 8.14 9.50
C GLU A 17 4.30 8.45 10.56
N MET A 18 5.35 7.65 10.63
CA MET A 18 6.47 7.94 11.53
C MET A 18 7.48 8.84 10.84
N PHE A 19 7.67 10.03 11.39
CA PHE A 19 8.65 10.98 10.90
C PHE A 19 9.55 11.45 12.06
N ARG A 20 10.85 11.19 11.96
CA ARG A 20 11.86 11.58 12.96
C ARG A 20 11.55 11.11 14.39
N GLY A 21 10.94 9.93 14.54
CA GLY A 21 10.59 9.34 15.83
C GLY A 21 9.24 9.77 16.40
N GLU A 22 8.48 10.58 15.68
CA GLU A 22 7.14 11.04 16.05
C GLU A 22 6.09 10.53 15.07
N MET A 23 4.88 10.27 15.58
CA MET A 23 3.72 9.99 14.73
C MET A 23 3.08 11.30 14.31
N VAL A 24 3.12 11.58 13.00
CA VAL A 24 2.58 12.79 12.40
C VAL A 24 1.50 12.44 11.37
N PRO A 25 0.61 13.39 11.00
CA PRO A 25 -0.31 13.16 9.86
C PRO A 25 0.47 12.82 8.59
N CYS A 26 -0.03 11.85 7.79
CA CYS A 26 0.62 11.47 6.55
C CYS A 26 0.82 12.65 5.60
N PHE A 27 2.04 12.80 5.08
CA PHE A 27 2.33 13.74 4.00
C PHE A 27 1.86 13.21 2.64
N GLU A 28 1.94 11.90 2.45
CA GLU A 28 1.52 11.21 1.24
C GLU A 28 0.00 10.95 1.30
N ILE A 29 -0.79 11.96 0.93
CA ILE A 29 -2.25 11.90 0.96
C ILE A 29 -2.86 11.79 -0.45
N PRO A 30 -4.03 11.17 -0.61
CA PRO A 30 -4.70 11.02 -1.91
C PRO A 30 -4.89 12.33 -2.69
N ALA A 31 -5.16 13.43 -2.02
CA ALA A 31 -5.34 14.74 -2.64
C ALA A 31 -4.17 15.18 -3.55
N ARG A 32 -2.96 14.62 -3.35
CA ARG A 32 -1.81 14.90 -4.25
C ARG A 32 -2.09 14.46 -5.68
N ALA A 33 -2.72 13.29 -5.86
CA ALA A 33 -3.09 12.82 -7.20
C ALA A 33 -4.22 13.68 -7.81
N ASP A 34 -5.15 14.16 -6.99
CA ASP A 34 -6.24 15.04 -7.42
C ASP A 34 -5.70 16.39 -7.91
N TYR A 35 -4.70 16.96 -7.22
CA TYR A 35 -4.03 18.19 -7.67
C TYR A 35 -3.33 18.00 -9.02
N VAL A 36 -2.67 16.85 -9.22
CA VAL A 36 -2.03 16.53 -10.50
C VAL A 36 -3.07 16.39 -11.60
N LEU A 37 -4.17 15.67 -11.34
CA LEU A 37 -5.26 15.48 -12.31
C LEU A 37 -5.92 16.84 -12.68
N ALA A 38 -6.19 17.68 -11.68
CA ALA A 38 -6.76 19.01 -11.92
C ALA A 38 -5.86 19.85 -12.84
N GLU A 39 -4.54 19.82 -12.62
CA GLU A 39 -3.59 20.59 -13.43
C GLU A 39 -3.45 20.03 -14.85
N LEU A 40 -3.46 18.69 -15.03
CA LEU A 40 -3.49 18.05 -16.34
C LEU A 40 -4.70 18.48 -17.16
N ASN A 41 -5.89 18.49 -16.53
CA ASN A 41 -7.13 18.93 -17.16
C ASN A 41 -7.11 20.42 -17.48
N ARG A 42 -6.65 21.26 -16.56
CA ARG A 42 -6.55 22.71 -16.76
C ARG A 42 -5.66 23.04 -17.97
N ARG A 43 -4.57 22.30 -18.14
CA ARG A 43 -3.63 22.49 -19.27
C ARG A 43 -4.04 21.75 -20.53
N GLN A 44 -5.09 20.94 -20.50
CA GLN A 44 -5.54 20.12 -21.63
C GLN A 44 -4.41 19.26 -22.24
N LEU A 45 -3.63 18.61 -21.37
CA LEU A 45 -2.43 17.87 -21.79
C LEU A 45 -2.72 16.53 -22.48
N GLY A 46 -3.98 16.21 -22.72
CA GLY A 46 -4.43 15.05 -23.49
C GLY A 46 -5.46 14.19 -22.72
N PRO A 47 -5.85 13.03 -23.28
CA PRO A 47 -6.89 12.21 -22.70
C PRO A 47 -6.45 11.58 -21.38
N VAL A 48 -7.41 11.45 -20.47
CA VAL A 48 -7.29 10.71 -19.20
C VAL A 48 -8.14 9.44 -19.31
N GLN A 49 -7.58 8.31 -18.93
CA GLN A 49 -8.24 7.00 -18.94
C GLN A 49 -8.04 6.31 -17.60
N GLY A 50 -8.97 5.41 -17.24
CA GLY A 50 -8.78 4.51 -16.12
C GLY A 50 -7.74 3.42 -16.42
N PRO A 51 -7.22 2.73 -15.38
CA PRO A 51 -6.34 1.60 -15.56
C PRO A 51 -7.06 0.43 -16.27
N ALA A 52 -6.30 -0.37 -17.00
CA ALA A 52 -6.80 -1.58 -17.62
C ALA A 52 -6.96 -2.72 -16.59
N ALA A 53 -7.67 -3.79 -16.93
CA ALA A 53 -7.70 -4.96 -16.07
C ALA A 53 -6.33 -5.66 -16.06
N LEU A 54 -5.76 -5.88 -14.87
CA LEU A 54 -4.51 -6.59 -14.68
C LEU A 54 -4.76 -8.04 -14.25
N GLY A 55 -4.23 -8.99 -15.00
CA GLY A 55 -4.23 -10.40 -14.60
C GLY A 55 -3.19 -10.69 -13.51
N ASP A 56 -3.53 -11.56 -12.55
CA ASP A 56 -2.67 -11.92 -11.42
C ASP A 56 -1.30 -12.48 -11.85
N ALA A 57 -1.24 -13.13 -12.99
CA ALA A 57 -0.01 -13.64 -13.57
C ALA A 57 1.06 -12.57 -13.85
N LEU A 58 0.67 -11.31 -14.00
CA LEU A 58 1.63 -10.20 -14.16
C LEU A 58 2.22 -9.77 -12.82
N LEU A 59 1.43 -9.79 -11.77
CA LEU A 59 1.90 -9.46 -10.41
C LEU A 59 2.97 -10.45 -9.95
N THR A 60 2.81 -11.75 -10.24
CA THR A 60 3.76 -12.79 -9.85
C THR A 60 5.10 -12.76 -10.61
N LYS A 61 5.18 -11.98 -11.71
CA LYS A 61 6.47 -11.73 -12.38
C LYS A 61 7.38 -10.81 -11.60
N VAL A 62 6.83 -9.97 -10.74
CA VAL A 62 7.57 -8.96 -9.96
C VAL A 62 7.58 -9.31 -8.48
N HIS A 63 6.47 -9.79 -7.95
CA HIS A 63 6.27 -10.06 -6.53
C HIS A 63 6.20 -11.56 -6.25
N SER A 64 6.78 -12.00 -5.13
CA SER A 64 6.63 -13.39 -4.70
C SER A 64 5.17 -13.69 -4.32
N PRO A 65 4.66 -14.90 -4.59
CA PRO A 65 3.31 -15.30 -4.18
C PRO A 65 3.04 -15.03 -2.69
N ARG A 66 3.99 -15.39 -1.81
CA ARG A 66 3.85 -15.19 -0.36
C ARG A 66 3.69 -13.72 0.05
N TYR A 67 4.26 -12.78 -0.72
CA TYR A 67 4.04 -11.34 -0.48
C TYR A 67 2.64 -10.92 -0.90
N LEU A 68 2.17 -11.39 -2.05
CA LEU A 68 0.83 -11.09 -2.55
C LEU A 68 -0.24 -11.67 -1.62
N ASP A 69 -0.07 -12.91 -1.17
CA ASP A 69 -0.96 -13.57 -0.22
C ASP A 69 -1.02 -12.79 1.11
N PHE A 70 0.15 -12.37 1.62
CA PHE A 70 0.22 -11.52 2.81
C PHE A 70 -0.53 -10.22 2.60
N LEU A 71 -0.23 -9.47 1.54
CA LEU A 71 -0.81 -8.14 1.33
C LEU A 71 -2.34 -8.20 1.15
N GLN A 72 -2.83 -9.24 0.49
CA GLN A 72 -4.26 -9.46 0.30
C GLN A 72 -4.99 -9.73 1.62
N GLY A 73 -4.40 -10.53 2.52
CA GLY A 73 -5.01 -10.93 3.78
C GLY A 73 -4.66 -10.05 4.98
N ALA A 74 -3.65 -9.19 4.85
CA ALA A 74 -3.03 -8.49 5.99
C ALA A 74 -3.99 -7.63 6.79
N TRP A 75 -4.89 -6.89 6.15
CA TRP A 75 -5.86 -6.07 6.88
C TRP A 75 -6.85 -6.91 7.69
N ALA A 76 -7.37 -7.97 7.12
CA ALA A 76 -8.30 -8.85 7.82
C ALA A 76 -7.62 -9.50 9.03
N GLU A 77 -6.37 -9.93 8.88
CA GLU A 77 -5.58 -10.48 9.98
C GLU A 77 -5.29 -9.43 11.07
N TRP A 78 -4.95 -8.21 10.70
CA TRP A 78 -4.74 -7.09 11.62
C TRP A 78 -5.97 -6.83 12.50
N VAL A 79 -7.14 -6.80 11.89
CA VAL A 79 -8.41 -6.61 12.61
C VAL A 79 -8.77 -7.84 13.46
N ALA A 80 -8.42 -9.05 13.02
CA ALA A 80 -8.68 -10.27 13.79
C ALA A 80 -7.84 -10.38 15.06
N LEU A 81 -6.68 -9.72 15.14
CA LEU A 81 -5.87 -9.67 16.38
C LEU A 81 -6.57 -8.87 17.48
N ASP A 82 -7.23 -7.80 17.14
CA ASP A 82 -8.03 -6.95 18.01
C ASP A 82 -9.03 -6.15 17.16
N PRO A 83 -10.35 -6.27 17.38
CA PRO A 83 -11.34 -5.48 16.64
C PRO A 83 -11.12 -3.96 16.68
N ALA A 84 -10.49 -3.42 17.74
CA ALA A 84 -10.13 -2.00 17.82
C ALA A 84 -9.12 -1.58 16.75
N ASN A 85 -8.39 -2.52 16.16
CA ASN A 85 -7.44 -2.28 15.07
C ASN A 85 -8.12 -1.81 13.78
N ALA A 86 -9.42 -2.04 13.60
CA ALA A 86 -10.17 -1.49 12.48
C ALA A 86 -10.12 0.05 12.40
N GLN A 87 -9.80 0.72 13.50
CA GLN A 87 -9.69 2.19 13.60
C GLN A 87 -8.24 2.70 13.47
N ARG A 88 -7.27 1.81 13.29
CA ARG A 88 -5.83 2.13 13.28
C ARG A 88 -5.16 1.55 12.05
N ASP A 89 -4.23 2.29 11.48
CA ASP A 89 -3.34 1.76 10.46
C ASP A 89 -2.32 0.81 11.09
N ALA A 90 -1.91 -0.23 10.36
CA ALA A 90 -0.88 -1.14 10.83
C ALA A 90 0.50 -0.66 10.36
N PHE A 91 1.46 -0.61 11.30
CA PHE A 91 2.84 -0.22 11.04
C PHE A 91 3.80 -1.36 11.33
N PRO A 92 4.87 -1.52 10.53
CA PRO A 92 5.98 -2.36 10.92
C PRO A 92 6.71 -1.71 12.10
N SER A 93 7.10 -2.51 13.08
CA SER A 93 7.84 -2.04 14.26
C SER A 93 9.28 -2.58 14.31
N TYR A 94 9.60 -3.58 13.51
CA TYR A 94 10.94 -4.15 13.36
C TYR A 94 11.07 -4.86 12.02
N TRP A 95 12.30 -4.97 11.53
CA TRP A 95 12.63 -5.60 10.25
C TRP A 95 13.68 -6.69 10.44
N PRO A 96 13.63 -7.76 9.66
CA PRO A 96 14.69 -8.76 9.65
C PRO A 96 15.98 -8.15 9.07
N ILE A 97 17.12 -8.63 9.53
CA ILE A 97 18.40 -8.31 8.90
C ILE A 97 18.39 -8.89 7.49
N ARG A 98 18.67 -8.05 6.49
CA ARG A 98 18.58 -8.42 5.07
C ARG A 98 19.52 -9.54 4.63
N THR A 99 20.61 -9.77 5.39
CA THR A 99 21.57 -10.84 5.14
C THR A 99 21.14 -12.18 5.71
N PHE A 100 20.08 -12.23 6.53
CA PHE A 100 19.55 -13.49 7.03
C PHE A 100 18.65 -14.14 5.99
N ARG A 101 18.51 -15.47 6.13
CA ARG A 101 17.57 -16.23 5.32
C ARG A 101 16.15 -15.69 5.50
N SER A 102 15.45 -15.52 4.39
CA SER A 102 14.06 -15.03 4.36
C SER A 102 13.09 -16.04 3.73
N ASP A 103 13.53 -17.29 3.60
CA ASP A 103 12.75 -18.39 3.03
C ASP A 103 11.69 -18.93 4.02
N VAL A 104 11.88 -18.71 5.31
CA VAL A 104 10.89 -19.07 6.35
C VAL A 104 9.94 -17.90 6.55
N LEU A 105 8.63 -18.17 6.40
CA LEU A 105 7.61 -17.17 6.67
C LEU A 105 7.32 -17.14 8.18
N PRO A 106 7.46 -16.00 8.86
CA PRO A 106 7.13 -15.87 10.27
C PRO A 106 5.64 -16.14 10.54
N GLN A 107 5.31 -16.71 11.69
CA GLN A 107 3.91 -16.98 12.07
C GLN A 107 3.19 -15.72 12.57
N SER A 108 3.86 -14.84 13.31
CA SER A 108 3.21 -13.64 13.85
C SER A 108 2.98 -12.59 12.77
N PHE A 109 1.85 -11.90 12.84
CA PHE A 109 1.52 -10.78 11.96
C PHE A 109 2.60 -9.70 11.97
N ALA A 110 3.06 -9.27 13.14
CA ALA A 110 4.06 -8.21 13.27
C ALA A 110 5.39 -8.57 12.59
N ALA A 111 5.81 -9.83 12.66
CA ALA A 111 7.03 -10.28 11.98
C ALA A 111 6.85 -10.34 10.44
N ARG A 112 5.66 -10.70 9.95
CA ARG A 112 5.36 -10.63 8.51
C ARG A 112 5.26 -9.19 8.03
N MET A 113 4.67 -8.28 8.82
CA MET A 113 4.69 -6.84 8.51
C MET A 113 6.13 -6.36 8.30
N GLY A 114 7.05 -6.67 9.22
CA GLY A 114 8.45 -6.28 9.07
C GLY A 114 9.17 -6.96 7.92
N LEU A 115 8.85 -8.23 7.63
CA LEU A 115 9.44 -8.96 6.51
C LEU A 115 9.11 -8.32 5.16
N PHE A 116 7.87 -7.84 5.00
CA PHE A 116 7.32 -7.33 3.74
C PHE A 116 7.25 -5.81 3.65
N SER A 117 7.82 -5.08 4.62
CA SER A 117 7.89 -3.62 4.62
C SER A 117 9.33 -3.12 4.53
N TYR A 118 9.52 -1.90 4.05
CA TYR A 118 10.82 -1.27 3.94
C TYR A 118 11.05 -0.19 4.99
N ASP A 119 9.98 0.49 5.40
CA ASP A 119 10.03 1.63 6.31
C ASP A 119 8.75 1.73 7.17
N ALA A 120 8.70 2.72 8.05
CA ALA A 120 7.55 3.02 8.89
C ALA A 120 6.69 4.19 8.33
N GLY A 121 7.00 4.70 7.16
CA GLY A 121 6.24 5.77 6.51
C GLY A 121 5.11 5.26 5.60
N SER A 122 5.02 3.95 5.40
CA SER A 122 4.03 3.33 4.52
C SER A 122 3.09 2.43 5.31
N PRO A 123 2.04 2.98 5.96
CA PRO A 123 1.12 2.18 6.76
C PRO A 123 0.28 1.23 5.90
N LEU A 124 -0.10 0.08 6.46
CA LEU A 124 -1.12 -0.78 5.90
C LEU A 124 -2.50 -0.29 6.37
N THR A 125 -3.39 -0.02 5.42
CA THR A 125 -4.78 0.42 5.65
C THR A 125 -5.78 -0.59 5.11
N ALA A 126 -7.06 -0.41 5.40
CA ALA A 126 -8.13 -1.27 4.89
C ALA A 126 -8.15 -1.37 3.36
N GLY A 127 -7.78 -0.30 2.67
CA GLY A 127 -7.82 -0.21 1.21
C GLY A 127 -6.49 -0.44 0.50
N THR A 128 -5.40 -0.73 1.23
CA THR A 128 -4.06 -0.87 0.64
C THR A 128 -4.01 -1.86 -0.52
N TRP A 129 -4.57 -3.07 -0.33
CA TRP A 129 -4.59 -4.09 -1.38
C TRP A 129 -5.36 -3.63 -2.62
N ALA A 130 -6.56 -3.09 -2.44
CA ALA A 130 -7.41 -2.65 -3.55
C ALA A 130 -6.76 -1.50 -4.35
N ALA A 131 -6.22 -0.49 -3.65
CA ALA A 131 -5.54 0.63 -4.30
C ALA A 131 -4.28 0.19 -5.04
N ALA A 132 -3.44 -0.66 -4.42
CA ALA A 132 -2.22 -1.17 -5.03
C ALA A 132 -2.51 -2.00 -6.28
N ARG A 133 -3.53 -2.87 -6.21
CA ARG A 133 -3.93 -3.70 -7.34
C ARG A 133 -4.45 -2.88 -8.52
N ALA A 134 -5.28 -1.88 -8.25
CA ALA A 134 -5.76 -0.96 -9.28
C ALA A 134 -4.62 -0.08 -9.85
N GLY A 135 -3.65 0.30 -9.02
CA GLY A 135 -2.49 1.08 -9.45
C GLY A 135 -1.46 0.31 -10.27
N ALA A 136 -1.48 -1.03 -10.22
CA ALA A 136 -0.60 -1.90 -11.00
C ALA A 136 -1.14 -2.23 -12.40
N ALA A 137 -2.38 -1.84 -12.71
CA ALA A 137 -3.12 -2.18 -13.93
C ALA A 137 -2.90 -1.21 -15.13
#